data_de58db6673c90c4bd9916f181be0e67c
#
_entry.id   de58db6673c90c4bd9916f181be0e67c
#
_cell.length_a   1.000
_cell.length_b   1.000
_cell.length_c   1.000
_cell.angle_alpha   90.00
_cell.angle_beta   90.00
_cell.angle_gamma   90.00
#
_symmetry.space_group_name_H-M   'P 1'
#
loop_
_entity.id
_entity.type
_entity.pdbx_description
1 polymer ?
#
loop_
_entity_poly.entity_id
_entity_poly.type
_entity_poly.pdbx_seq_one_letter_code
_entity_poly.pdbx_strand_id
1 'polypeptide(L)'
;TGWATNTKKQKRYFNPTTGAMYKGFKKIGSNTYYFYSSSGIMATGWVENTSKGYKYYFDPSTGVMATGTKTIDGKKYTFSSRGVLQVNNNPSTTTPTSSRTIKNFLANALKPVGQTLYVWSGGHNTSDATRKGVSSRWKEWYDSNSSSYNYKNYMDLTEATEQKGLDCSGYVGWSVYQIMQSKSGGVNYTTVSGDIGSLYTSRGMGTTISQSQLSSSGWKLYPGDIGYNDGHTWMVLGQCADKSVVILHCTPNAGVQISGTPTPDGTYGSQAIKLAELYMAKYPGSSKYDYHESSGN
;
A
#
# COMPACT_ATOMS: atom_id res chain seq x y z
N THR A 1 24.16 15.91 36.59
CA THR A 1 24.16 14.61 35.88
C THR A 1 22.86 13.86 36.15
N GLY A 2 22.43 13.03 35.20
CA GLY A 2 21.15 12.31 35.30
C GLY A 2 19.93 13.20 34.96
N TRP A 3 18.81 12.91 35.59
CA TRP A 3 17.56 13.63 35.34
C TRP A 3 17.58 15.02 35.98
N ALA A 4 17.16 16.01 35.21
CA ALA A 4 16.96 17.38 35.67
C ALA A 4 15.58 17.90 35.24
N THR A 5 14.92 18.62 36.13
CA THR A 5 13.61 19.21 35.89
C THR A 5 13.70 20.72 36.12
N ASN A 6 13.20 21.51 35.16
CA ASN A 6 13.15 22.96 35.29
C ASN A 6 11.88 23.45 36.02
N THR A 7 11.78 24.75 36.27
CA THR A 7 10.62 25.37 36.92
C THR A 7 9.29 25.16 36.18
N LYS A 8 9.35 24.91 34.86
CA LYS A 8 8.18 24.58 34.03
C LYS A 8 7.85 23.08 33.99
N LYS A 9 8.42 22.29 34.92
CA LYS A 9 8.28 20.82 35.03
C LYS A 9 8.75 20.04 33.78
N GLN A 10 9.56 20.66 32.91
CA GLN A 10 10.15 19.99 31.75
C GLN A 10 11.40 19.22 32.15
N LYS A 11 11.50 17.96 31.73
CA LYS A 11 12.62 17.09 32.08
C LYS A 11 13.67 17.05 30.97
N ARG A 12 14.93 16.96 31.36
CA ARG A 12 16.10 16.67 30.52
C ARG A 12 16.91 15.56 31.15
N TYR A 13 17.76 14.93 30.37
CA TYR A 13 18.69 13.95 30.91
C TYR A 13 20.11 14.26 30.47
N PHE A 14 21.03 14.22 31.42
CA PHE A 14 22.44 14.50 31.21
C PHE A 14 23.26 13.24 31.44
N ASN A 15 24.23 13.00 30.57
CA ASN A 15 25.13 11.85 30.68
C ASN A 15 25.76 11.85 32.10
N PRO A 16 25.65 10.77 32.87
CA PRO A 16 26.18 10.72 34.23
C PRO A 16 27.70 10.91 34.32
N THR A 17 28.44 10.50 33.28
CA THR A 17 29.90 10.57 33.23
C THR A 17 30.40 11.90 32.67
N THR A 18 29.79 12.36 31.54
CA THR A 18 30.33 13.54 30.81
C THR A 18 29.58 14.84 31.08
N GLY A 19 28.39 14.76 31.70
CA GLY A 19 27.49 15.90 31.89
C GLY A 19 26.81 16.39 30.60
N ALA A 20 27.07 15.78 29.46
CA ALA A 20 26.49 16.18 28.17
C ALA A 20 24.97 15.94 28.14
N MET A 21 24.20 16.91 27.66
CA MET A 21 22.75 16.82 27.51
C MET A 21 22.39 15.84 26.38
N TYR A 22 21.50 14.88 26.67
CA TYR A 22 21.02 13.98 25.65
C TYR A 22 20.03 14.62 24.70
N LYS A 23 20.14 14.24 23.43
CA LYS A 23 19.25 14.61 22.30
C LYS A 23 18.89 13.36 21.50
N GLY A 24 17.72 13.36 20.87
CA GLY A 24 17.23 12.22 20.09
C GLY A 24 16.76 11.04 20.97
N PHE A 25 16.67 9.87 20.39
CA PHE A 25 16.30 8.64 21.11
C PHE A 25 17.42 8.18 22.04
N LYS A 26 17.05 7.85 23.26
CA LYS A 26 17.99 7.34 24.26
C LYS A 26 17.36 6.27 25.13
N LYS A 27 18.05 5.14 25.27
CA LYS A 27 17.71 4.09 26.24
C LYS A 27 18.34 4.44 27.58
N ILE A 28 17.53 4.49 28.64
CA ILE A 28 17.93 4.76 30.02
C ILE A 28 17.30 3.65 30.85
N GLY A 29 18.13 2.79 31.41
CA GLY A 29 17.68 1.52 32.01
C GLY A 29 16.99 0.63 30.95
N SER A 30 15.82 0.13 31.26
CA SER A 30 14.99 -0.68 30.35
C SER A 30 14.14 0.16 29.40
N ASN A 31 14.00 1.46 29.63
CA ASN A 31 13.07 2.35 28.94
C ASN A 31 13.75 3.19 27.87
N THR A 32 13.01 3.49 26.79
CA THR A 32 13.46 4.40 25.73
C THR A 32 12.70 5.72 25.84
N TYR A 33 13.43 6.83 25.67
CA TYR A 33 12.94 8.19 25.70
C TYR A 33 13.36 8.93 24.42
N TYR A 34 12.69 10.04 24.14
CA TYR A 34 13.10 10.95 23.09
C TYR A 34 13.30 12.35 23.66
N PHE A 35 14.39 13.00 23.29
CA PHE A 35 14.73 14.36 23.70
C PHE A 35 14.80 15.24 22.43
N TYR A 36 14.04 16.31 22.39
CA TYR A 36 14.03 17.19 21.23
C TYR A 36 15.43 17.73 20.92
N SER A 37 15.84 17.65 19.66
CA SER A 37 17.21 18.03 19.24
C SER A 37 17.54 19.52 19.49
N SER A 38 16.55 20.39 19.39
CA SER A 38 16.69 21.83 19.63
C SER A 38 16.84 22.19 21.10
N SER A 39 16.09 21.54 22.01
CA SER A 39 15.96 21.95 23.40
C SER A 39 16.46 20.94 24.44
N GLY A 40 16.66 19.68 24.03
CA GLY A 40 16.95 18.59 24.95
C GLY A 40 15.80 18.23 25.90
N ILE A 41 14.61 18.81 25.71
CA ILE A 41 13.44 18.51 26.56
C ILE A 41 12.91 17.12 26.19
N MET A 42 12.58 16.33 27.21
CA MET A 42 11.97 15.02 27.06
C MET A 42 10.59 15.14 26.41
N ALA A 43 10.37 14.37 25.38
CA ALA A 43 9.07 14.30 24.70
C ALA A 43 8.05 13.53 25.53
N THR A 44 6.80 13.97 25.48
CA THR A 44 5.62 13.29 26.00
C THR A 44 4.47 13.40 24.98
N GLY A 45 3.52 12.47 25.01
CA GLY A 45 2.43 12.41 24.03
C GLY A 45 2.89 11.98 22.64
N TRP A 46 2.16 12.41 21.64
CA TRP A 46 2.45 12.07 20.25
C TRP A 46 3.64 12.87 19.69
N VAL A 47 4.55 12.18 19.02
CA VAL A 47 5.71 12.78 18.32
C VAL A 47 5.76 12.23 16.91
N GLU A 48 5.81 13.12 15.93
CA GLU A 48 5.93 12.79 14.51
C GLU A 48 7.34 13.12 14.00
N ASN A 49 7.94 12.16 13.32
CA ASN A 49 9.12 12.39 12.50
C ASN A 49 8.64 12.57 11.05
N THR A 50 8.39 13.78 10.64
CA THR A 50 7.82 14.10 9.33
C THR A 50 8.72 13.71 8.17
N SER A 51 10.05 13.71 8.36
CA SER A 51 11.01 13.31 7.33
C SER A 51 11.01 11.80 7.05
N LYS A 52 10.54 10.99 8.03
CA LYS A 52 10.46 9.54 7.90
C LYS A 52 9.03 9.00 7.93
N GLY A 53 8.03 9.87 8.10
CA GLY A 53 6.63 9.49 8.24
C GLY A 53 6.33 8.63 9.49
N TYR A 54 7.24 8.61 10.46
CA TYR A 54 7.07 7.79 11.67
C TYR A 54 6.36 8.58 12.76
N LYS A 55 5.42 7.92 13.43
CA LYS A 55 4.73 8.46 14.58
C LYS A 55 4.99 7.61 15.82
N TYR A 56 5.31 8.26 16.92
CA TYR A 56 5.62 7.66 18.20
C TYR A 56 4.67 8.19 19.26
N TYR A 57 4.53 7.45 20.34
CA TYR A 57 3.85 7.95 21.53
C TYR A 57 4.74 7.75 22.76
N PHE A 58 4.84 8.79 23.54
CA PHE A 58 5.57 8.78 24.81
C PHE A 58 4.59 9.02 25.95
N ASP A 59 4.59 8.16 26.93
CA ASP A 59 3.66 8.23 28.07
C ASP A 59 3.69 9.63 28.68
N PRO A 60 2.54 10.30 28.86
CA PRO A 60 2.50 11.68 29.32
C PRO A 60 3.08 11.89 30.73
N SER A 61 3.04 10.86 31.58
CA SER A 61 3.51 10.94 32.97
C SER A 61 4.98 10.58 33.11
N THR A 62 5.44 9.57 32.36
CA THR A 62 6.78 9.01 32.50
C THR A 62 7.73 9.40 31.37
N GLY A 63 7.23 9.74 30.19
CA GLY A 63 8.00 9.97 28.96
C GLY A 63 8.51 8.68 28.31
N VAL A 64 8.10 7.52 28.79
CA VAL A 64 8.53 6.22 28.24
C VAL A 64 7.88 5.99 26.87
N MET A 65 8.68 5.58 25.91
CA MET A 65 8.22 5.24 24.56
C MET A 65 7.27 4.06 24.58
N ALA A 66 6.11 4.20 23.96
CA ALA A 66 5.14 3.13 23.79
C ALA A 66 5.65 2.06 22.83
N THR A 67 5.49 0.79 23.22
CA THR A 67 5.70 -0.40 22.37
C THR A 67 4.55 -1.38 22.59
N GLY A 68 4.30 -2.27 21.63
CA GLY A 68 3.17 -3.18 21.68
C GLY A 68 1.83 -2.44 21.63
N THR A 69 0.76 -3.05 22.13
CA THR A 69 -0.57 -2.44 22.09
C THR A 69 -0.80 -1.55 23.32
N LYS A 70 -1.26 -0.31 23.08
CA LYS A 70 -1.59 0.67 24.11
C LYS A 70 -2.97 1.26 23.85
N THR A 71 -3.73 1.53 24.91
CA THR A 71 -4.97 2.30 24.83
C THR A 71 -4.66 3.76 25.17
N ILE A 72 -4.94 4.67 24.24
CA ILE A 72 -4.68 6.10 24.37
C ILE A 72 -6.01 6.80 24.04
N ASP A 73 -6.51 7.61 24.94
CA ASP A 73 -7.80 8.30 24.81
C ASP A 73 -8.95 7.37 24.37
N GLY A 74 -9.00 6.18 24.99
CA GLY A 74 -10.03 5.16 24.70
C GLY A 74 -9.83 4.37 23.40
N LYS A 75 -8.83 4.70 22.58
CA LYS A 75 -8.52 4.01 21.32
C LYS A 75 -7.28 3.13 21.45
N LYS A 76 -7.33 1.93 20.88
CA LYS A 76 -6.19 1.01 20.84
C LYS A 76 -5.24 1.38 19.69
N TYR A 77 -3.97 1.49 20.02
CA TYR A 77 -2.87 1.70 19.08
C TYR A 77 -1.83 0.60 19.26
N THR A 78 -1.22 0.15 18.19
CA THR A 78 -0.12 -0.82 18.23
C THR A 78 1.17 -0.17 17.76
N PHE A 79 2.24 -0.35 18.52
CA PHE A 79 3.57 0.15 18.20
C PHE A 79 4.53 -1.01 18.00
N SER A 80 5.45 -0.89 17.06
CA SER A 80 6.53 -1.85 16.86
C SER A 80 7.44 -1.93 18.09
N SER A 81 8.34 -2.90 18.15
CA SER A 81 9.39 -2.97 19.17
C SER A 81 10.31 -1.75 19.15
N ARG A 82 10.35 -0.99 18.05
CA ARG A 82 11.08 0.27 17.90
C ARG A 82 10.23 1.50 18.25
N GLY A 83 9.01 1.31 18.77
CA GLY A 83 8.09 2.39 19.15
C GLY A 83 7.38 3.09 18.00
N VAL A 84 7.57 2.67 16.77
CA VAL A 84 6.86 3.27 15.62
C VAL A 84 5.42 2.82 15.67
N LEU A 85 4.49 3.80 15.63
CA LEU A 85 3.08 3.51 15.47
C LEU A 85 2.89 2.64 14.24
N GLN A 86 2.42 1.45 14.46
CA GLN A 86 1.88 0.64 13.40
C GLN A 86 0.52 1.25 13.10
N VAL A 87 0.47 2.11 12.10
CA VAL A 87 -0.81 2.42 11.51
C VAL A 87 -1.32 1.06 11.09
N ASN A 88 -2.33 0.57 11.80
CA ASN A 88 -3.00 -0.64 11.39
C ASN A 88 -3.70 -0.33 10.06
N ASN A 89 -2.95 -0.35 8.98
CA ASN A 89 -3.43 -0.74 7.67
C ASN A 89 -3.71 -2.26 7.66
N ASN A 90 -3.49 -2.90 8.82
CA ASN A 90 -4.13 -4.15 9.11
C ASN A 90 -5.58 -3.81 9.50
N PRO A 91 -6.58 -4.21 8.74
CA PRO A 91 -7.93 -4.22 9.27
C PRO A 91 -7.86 -4.98 10.60
N SER A 92 -8.30 -4.32 11.67
CA SER A 92 -8.47 -4.85 13.01
C SER A 92 -8.67 -6.37 12.98
N THR A 93 -7.90 -7.12 13.80
CA THR A 93 -8.22 -8.52 14.14
C THR A 93 -9.38 -8.63 15.15
N THR A 94 -10.35 -7.78 15.04
CA THR A 94 -11.73 -8.21 15.15
C THR A 94 -12.03 -8.69 13.74
N THR A 95 -12.30 -9.98 13.53
CA THR A 95 -12.98 -10.42 12.35
C THR A 95 -14.06 -9.38 12.03
N PRO A 96 -13.87 -8.46 11.07
CA PRO A 96 -15.01 -7.91 10.45
C PRO A 96 -15.49 -9.09 9.62
N THR A 97 -16.68 -9.50 9.80
CA THR A 97 -17.51 -9.92 8.70
C THR A 97 -17.58 -8.72 7.75
N SER A 98 -16.43 -8.31 7.16
CA SER A 98 -16.45 -7.45 6.00
C SER A 98 -17.07 -8.33 4.96
N SER A 99 -18.36 -8.11 4.74
CA SER A 99 -19.11 -8.87 3.79
C SER A 99 -18.27 -8.93 2.52
N ARG A 100 -18.05 -10.12 1.97
CA ARG A 100 -17.31 -10.36 0.74
C ARG A 100 -18.09 -9.75 -0.42
N THR A 101 -18.05 -8.44 -0.53
CA THR A 101 -18.76 -7.67 -1.54
C THR A 101 -17.78 -7.09 -2.53
N ILE A 102 -18.22 -6.88 -3.75
CA ILE A 102 -17.46 -6.20 -4.79
C ILE A 102 -17.06 -4.79 -4.33
N LYS A 103 -17.92 -4.09 -3.62
CA LYS A 103 -17.60 -2.78 -3.04
C LYS A 103 -16.37 -2.84 -2.13
N ASN A 104 -16.31 -3.81 -1.22
CA ASN A 104 -15.18 -3.96 -0.30
C ASN A 104 -13.93 -4.46 -1.03
N PHE A 105 -14.07 -5.31 -2.04
CA PHE A 105 -12.99 -5.73 -2.90
C PHE A 105 -12.33 -4.52 -3.58
N LEU A 106 -13.10 -3.72 -4.30
CA LEU A 106 -12.60 -2.55 -5.00
C LEU A 106 -12.07 -1.47 -4.04
N ALA A 107 -12.70 -1.27 -2.89
CA ALA A 107 -12.21 -0.35 -1.87
C ALA A 107 -10.83 -0.75 -1.32
N ASN A 108 -10.53 -2.06 -1.22
CA ASN A 108 -9.20 -2.53 -0.87
C ASN A 108 -8.22 -2.39 -2.04
N ALA A 109 -8.65 -2.73 -3.26
CA ALA A 109 -7.83 -2.60 -4.46
C ALA A 109 -7.39 -1.13 -4.72
N LEU A 110 -8.21 -0.16 -4.35
CA LEU A 110 -7.88 1.27 -4.48
C LEU A 110 -6.80 1.77 -3.50
N LYS A 111 -6.55 1.06 -2.39
CA LYS A 111 -5.59 1.53 -1.36
C LYS A 111 -4.16 1.72 -1.86
N PRO A 112 -3.58 0.82 -2.67
CA PRO A 112 -2.22 0.97 -3.16
C PRO A 112 -2.07 1.88 -4.38
N VAL A 113 -3.16 2.38 -4.94
CA VAL A 113 -3.14 3.28 -6.11
C VAL A 113 -2.29 4.51 -5.84
N GLY A 114 -1.36 4.82 -6.74
CA GLY A 114 -0.43 5.94 -6.61
C GLY A 114 0.55 5.84 -5.44
N GLN A 115 0.68 4.67 -4.82
CA GLN A 115 1.48 4.44 -3.61
C GLN A 115 2.27 3.11 -3.65
N THR A 116 2.34 2.44 -4.78
CA THR A 116 3.01 1.14 -4.89
C THR A 116 3.71 1.03 -6.23
N LEU A 117 5.00 0.71 -6.20
CA LEU A 117 5.80 0.49 -7.39
C LEU A 117 5.49 -0.86 -8.04
N TYR A 118 5.76 -0.97 -9.33
CA TYR A 118 5.85 -2.25 -10.00
C TYR A 118 7.16 -2.94 -9.62
N VAL A 119 7.06 -4.16 -9.17
CA VAL A 119 8.21 -5.02 -8.88
C VAL A 119 7.96 -6.38 -9.53
N TRP A 120 8.87 -6.82 -10.38
CA TRP A 120 8.73 -8.11 -11.06
C TRP A 120 8.58 -9.25 -10.05
N SER A 121 7.58 -10.10 -10.21
CA SER A 121 7.16 -11.15 -9.25
C SER A 121 6.67 -10.62 -7.89
N GLY A 122 6.41 -9.33 -7.75
CA GLY A 122 5.86 -8.76 -6.52
C GLY A 122 4.44 -9.27 -6.25
N GLY A 123 4.18 -9.69 -5.02
CA GLY A 123 2.89 -10.27 -4.63
C GLY A 123 2.75 -11.77 -4.84
N HIS A 124 3.79 -12.45 -5.33
CA HIS A 124 3.75 -13.89 -5.61
C HIS A 124 4.23 -14.75 -4.45
N ASN A 125 4.87 -14.21 -3.45
CA ASN A 125 5.24 -14.97 -2.26
C ASN A 125 4.31 -14.67 -1.07
N THR A 126 4.32 -15.55 -0.08
CA THR A 126 3.41 -15.43 1.08
C THR A 126 3.60 -14.13 1.83
N SER A 127 4.82 -13.65 1.97
CA SER A 127 5.09 -12.44 2.71
C SER A 127 4.59 -11.20 1.98
N ASP A 128 4.74 -11.13 0.66
CA ASP A 128 4.27 -10.03 -0.16
C ASP A 128 2.77 -9.99 -0.27
N ALA A 129 2.20 -11.12 -0.61
CA ALA A 129 0.77 -11.23 -0.80
C ALA A 129 -0.03 -10.94 0.48
N THR A 130 0.58 -11.01 1.65
CA THR A 130 -0.09 -10.72 2.93
C THR A 130 0.17 -9.32 3.45
N ARG A 131 1.32 -8.72 3.13
CA ARG A 131 1.78 -7.50 3.81
C ARG A 131 1.77 -6.26 2.95
N LYS A 132 1.61 -6.37 1.64
CA LYS A 132 1.98 -5.26 0.77
C LYS A 132 0.95 -4.89 -0.26
N GLY A 133 1.05 -3.77 -0.65
CA GLY A 133 0.36 -2.95 -1.57
C GLY A 133 0.83 -1.52 -1.43
N VAL A 134 1.32 -1.13 -0.25
CA VAL A 134 1.76 0.24 0.00
C VAL A 134 3.12 0.21 0.68
N SER A 135 4.12 0.79 0.03
CA SER A 135 5.42 1.03 0.63
C SER A 135 5.50 2.47 1.14
N SER A 136 5.91 2.68 2.38
CA SER A 136 6.13 4.03 2.93
C SER A 136 7.25 4.80 2.21
N ARG A 137 8.06 4.13 1.40
CA ARG A 137 9.18 4.71 0.66
C ARG A 137 8.98 4.73 -0.85
N TRP A 138 7.80 4.33 -1.35
CA TRP A 138 7.55 4.25 -2.78
C TRP A 138 7.81 5.60 -3.47
N LYS A 139 7.42 6.70 -2.84
CA LYS A 139 7.55 8.05 -3.41
C LYS A 139 9.02 8.48 -3.52
N GLU A 140 9.81 8.24 -2.47
CA GLU A 140 11.24 8.52 -2.45
C GLU A 140 11.96 7.80 -3.60
N TRP A 141 11.62 6.55 -3.82
CA TRP A 141 12.16 5.73 -4.89
C TRP A 141 11.68 6.17 -6.26
N TYR A 142 10.38 6.38 -6.38
CA TYR A 142 9.77 6.84 -7.62
C TYR A 142 10.39 8.16 -8.08
N ASP A 143 10.61 9.10 -7.16
CA ASP A 143 11.23 10.39 -7.45
C ASP A 143 12.71 10.24 -7.80
N SER A 144 13.46 9.43 -7.08
CA SER A 144 14.90 9.22 -7.30
C SER A 144 15.21 8.46 -8.59
N ASN A 145 14.34 7.55 -9.02
CA ASN A 145 14.55 6.68 -10.19
C ASN A 145 13.69 7.05 -11.39
N SER A 146 13.13 8.23 -11.40
CA SER A 146 12.09 8.62 -12.34
C SER A 146 12.50 8.65 -13.82
N SER A 147 13.79 8.79 -14.11
CA SER A 147 14.33 8.80 -15.49
C SER A 147 14.96 7.47 -15.91
N SER A 148 15.30 6.63 -14.95
CA SER A 148 16.04 5.37 -15.18
C SER A 148 15.40 4.17 -14.46
N TYR A 149 14.17 4.32 -13.96
CA TYR A 149 13.49 3.23 -13.30
C TYR A 149 13.32 2.05 -14.23
N ASN A 150 13.95 0.95 -13.89
CA ASN A 150 13.81 -0.32 -14.57
C ASN A 150 13.27 -1.35 -13.57
N TYR A 151 12.02 -1.72 -13.71
CA TYR A 151 11.34 -2.66 -12.82
C TYR A 151 12.05 -4.02 -12.69
N LYS A 152 12.85 -4.42 -13.69
CA LYS A 152 13.63 -5.66 -13.66
C LYS A 152 14.77 -5.63 -12.66
N ASN A 153 15.22 -4.44 -12.27
CA ASN A 153 16.23 -4.26 -11.22
C ASN A 153 15.65 -4.38 -9.81
N TYR A 154 14.32 -4.40 -9.69
CA TYR A 154 13.59 -4.46 -8.42
C TYR A 154 12.78 -5.75 -8.36
N MET A 155 13.46 -6.88 -8.44
CA MET A 155 12.84 -8.17 -8.18
C MET A 155 12.59 -8.31 -6.69
N ASP A 156 11.44 -8.80 -6.33
CA ASP A 156 11.12 -9.08 -4.93
C ASP A 156 11.86 -10.33 -4.45
N LEU A 157 13.12 -10.16 -4.21
CA LEU A 157 14.02 -11.27 -3.92
C LEU A 157 14.05 -11.66 -2.44
N THR A 158 13.67 -10.78 -1.51
CA THR A 158 13.66 -11.10 -0.08
C THR A 158 12.89 -10.08 0.76
N GLU A 159 12.43 -10.50 1.95
CA GLU A 159 11.85 -9.64 2.98
C GLU A 159 12.81 -8.55 3.51
N ALA A 160 14.10 -8.69 3.26
CA ALA A 160 15.14 -7.83 3.82
C ALA A 160 15.25 -6.47 3.14
N THR A 161 14.76 -6.34 1.92
CA THR A 161 14.75 -5.08 1.21
C THR A 161 13.40 -4.39 1.39
N GLU A 162 13.42 -3.15 1.84
CA GLU A 162 12.22 -2.29 1.89
C GLU A 162 11.67 -1.96 0.49
N GLN A 163 12.17 -2.62 -0.51
CA GLN A 163 11.89 -2.48 -1.93
C GLN A 163 10.73 -3.36 -2.33
N LYS A 164 9.56 -3.05 -1.85
CA LYS A 164 8.39 -3.90 -1.97
C LYS A 164 7.35 -3.24 -2.86
N GLY A 165 6.87 -4.04 -3.80
CA GLY A 165 5.86 -3.64 -4.75
C GLY A 165 5.05 -4.85 -5.20
N LEU A 166 4.28 -4.65 -6.24
CA LEU A 166 3.41 -5.65 -6.83
C LEU A 166 3.65 -5.68 -8.34
N ASP A 167 3.55 -6.84 -8.97
CA ASP A 167 3.35 -6.90 -10.43
C ASP A 167 1.85 -6.92 -10.76
N CYS A 168 1.49 -7.10 -12.03
CA CYS A 168 0.10 -7.05 -12.45
C CYS A 168 -0.75 -8.14 -11.79
N SER A 169 -0.31 -9.39 -11.85
CA SER A 169 -1.02 -10.53 -11.26
C SER A 169 -0.89 -10.58 -9.74
N GLY A 170 0.24 -10.15 -9.20
CA GLY A 170 0.43 -9.98 -7.76
C GLY A 170 -0.51 -8.95 -7.17
N TYR A 171 -0.78 -7.85 -7.88
CA TYR A 171 -1.75 -6.85 -7.45
C TYR A 171 -3.18 -7.39 -7.40
N VAL A 172 -3.58 -8.12 -8.43
CA VAL A 172 -4.91 -8.76 -8.45
C VAL A 172 -5.03 -9.79 -7.33
N GLY A 173 -4.02 -10.67 -7.18
CA GLY A 173 -4.00 -11.69 -6.13
C GLY A 173 -3.98 -11.08 -4.72
N TRP A 174 -3.20 -10.03 -4.50
CA TRP A 174 -3.19 -9.28 -3.26
C TRP A 174 -4.57 -8.68 -2.94
N SER A 175 -5.22 -8.09 -3.93
CA SER A 175 -6.54 -7.47 -3.76
C SER A 175 -7.62 -8.51 -3.40
N VAL A 176 -7.60 -9.67 -4.05
CA VAL A 176 -8.48 -10.80 -3.72
C VAL A 176 -8.21 -11.30 -2.29
N TYR A 177 -6.93 -11.43 -1.91
CA TYR A 177 -6.57 -11.84 -0.55
C TYR A 177 -7.13 -10.89 0.53
N GLN A 178 -7.14 -9.57 0.28
CA GLN A 178 -7.69 -8.61 1.25
C GLN A 178 -9.15 -8.89 1.62
N ILE A 179 -9.90 -9.55 0.75
CA ILE A 179 -11.30 -9.94 0.99
C ILE A 179 -11.41 -11.36 1.51
N MET A 180 -10.64 -12.28 0.95
CA MET A 180 -10.75 -13.70 1.26
C MET A 180 -10.07 -14.08 2.57
N GLN A 181 -8.95 -13.44 2.88
CA GLN A 181 -8.16 -13.59 4.12
C GLN A 181 -7.96 -15.05 4.53
N SER A 182 -7.58 -15.90 3.57
CA SER A 182 -7.33 -17.30 3.86
C SER A 182 -6.11 -17.47 4.77
N LYS A 183 -6.08 -18.54 5.57
CA LYS A 183 -4.95 -18.88 6.45
C LYS A 183 -3.64 -19.10 5.68
N SER A 184 -3.72 -19.49 4.42
CA SER A 184 -2.55 -19.72 3.55
C SER A 184 -1.97 -18.45 2.96
N GLY A 185 -2.51 -17.26 3.29
CA GLY A 185 -2.06 -15.99 2.74
C GLY A 185 -2.49 -15.75 1.29
N GLY A 186 -2.00 -14.68 0.72
CA GLY A 186 -2.37 -14.22 -0.62
C GLY A 186 -1.79 -15.05 -1.74
N VAL A 187 -0.73 -15.82 -1.50
CA VAL A 187 -0.09 -16.70 -2.50
C VAL A 187 -1.09 -17.65 -3.18
N ASN A 188 -2.16 -18.03 -2.49
CA ASN A 188 -3.20 -18.85 -3.08
C ASN A 188 -4.08 -18.14 -4.12
N TYR A 189 -3.98 -16.83 -4.22
CA TYR A 189 -4.78 -16.02 -5.16
C TYR A 189 -3.94 -15.40 -6.26
N THR A 190 -2.65 -15.73 -6.30
CA THR A 190 -1.70 -15.19 -7.27
C THR A 190 -1.14 -16.31 -8.14
N THR A 191 -1.04 -16.07 -9.43
CA THR A 191 -0.39 -16.90 -10.44
C THR A 191 0.08 -16.00 -11.58
N VAL A 192 0.69 -16.54 -12.61
CA VAL A 192 1.03 -15.78 -13.82
C VAL A 192 -0.23 -15.28 -14.52
N SER A 193 -0.11 -14.19 -15.26
CA SER A 193 -1.27 -13.48 -15.84
C SER A 193 -2.18 -14.37 -16.65
N GLY A 194 -1.64 -15.20 -17.55
CA GLY A 194 -2.42 -16.10 -18.41
C GLY A 194 -3.23 -17.17 -17.67
N ASP A 195 -2.82 -17.53 -16.44
CA ASP A 195 -3.47 -18.59 -15.66
C ASP A 195 -4.47 -18.06 -14.62
N ILE A 196 -4.62 -16.73 -14.50
CA ILE A 196 -5.44 -16.15 -13.41
C ILE A 196 -6.92 -16.54 -13.52
N GLY A 197 -7.44 -16.64 -14.73
CA GLY A 197 -8.81 -17.07 -14.98
C GLY A 197 -9.04 -18.52 -14.55
N SER A 198 -8.13 -19.42 -14.90
CA SER A 198 -8.16 -20.83 -14.48
C SER A 198 -8.05 -20.99 -12.97
N LEU A 199 -7.18 -20.20 -12.33
CA LEU A 199 -7.04 -20.18 -10.88
C LEU A 199 -8.36 -19.82 -10.18
N TYR A 200 -9.01 -18.76 -10.63
CA TYR A 200 -10.23 -18.30 -9.95
C TYR A 200 -11.46 -19.14 -10.25
N THR A 201 -11.59 -19.65 -11.48
CA THR A 201 -12.68 -20.58 -11.82
C THR A 201 -12.57 -21.90 -11.07
N SER A 202 -11.37 -22.46 -10.93
CA SER A 202 -11.16 -23.69 -10.14
C SER A 202 -11.53 -23.53 -8.65
N ARG A 203 -11.60 -22.29 -8.18
CA ARG A 203 -11.97 -21.94 -6.80
C ARG A 203 -13.44 -21.50 -6.65
N GLY A 204 -14.22 -21.61 -7.73
CA GLY A 204 -15.63 -21.20 -7.72
C GLY A 204 -15.83 -19.69 -7.56
N MET A 205 -14.83 -18.87 -7.94
CA MET A 205 -14.89 -17.40 -7.80
C MET A 205 -15.50 -16.70 -9.02
N GLY A 206 -15.92 -17.47 -10.02
CA GLY A 206 -16.52 -16.93 -11.23
C GLY A 206 -16.39 -17.88 -12.40
N THR A 207 -16.65 -17.36 -13.60
CA THR A 207 -16.50 -18.07 -14.87
C THR A 207 -15.66 -17.24 -15.82
N THR A 208 -14.86 -17.87 -16.67
CA THR A 208 -14.17 -17.18 -17.75
C THR A 208 -15.08 -17.03 -18.96
N ILE A 209 -14.99 -15.90 -19.62
CA ILE A 209 -15.60 -15.63 -20.92
C ILE A 209 -14.50 -15.22 -21.91
N SER A 210 -14.63 -15.64 -23.15
CA SER A 210 -13.73 -15.23 -24.22
C SER A 210 -14.06 -13.82 -24.72
N GLN A 211 -13.11 -13.19 -25.42
CA GLN A 211 -13.32 -11.91 -26.07
C GLN A 211 -14.51 -11.96 -27.07
N SER A 212 -14.68 -13.06 -27.79
CA SER A 212 -15.82 -13.24 -28.69
C SER A 212 -17.16 -13.31 -27.96
N GLN A 213 -17.22 -13.97 -26.81
CA GLN A 213 -18.41 -13.98 -25.96
C GLN A 213 -18.70 -12.60 -25.37
N LEU A 214 -17.65 -11.86 -24.95
CA LEU A 214 -17.80 -10.49 -24.47
C LEU A 214 -18.33 -9.58 -25.56
N SER A 215 -17.78 -9.66 -26.78
CA SER A 215 -18.27 -8.92 -27.94
C SER A 215 -19.73 -9.24 -28.26
N SER A 216 -20.10 -10.52 -28.24
CA SER A 216 -21.48 -10.97 -28.47
C SER A 216 -22.46 -10.48 -27.41
N SER A 217 -21.99 -10.26 -26.18
CA SER A 217 -22.78 -9.66 -25.09
C SER A 217 -22.91 -8.14 -25.18
N GLY A 218 -22.33 -7.52 -26.20
CA GLY A 218 -22.30 -6.05 -26.38
C GLY A 218 -21.27 -5.36 -25.53
N TRP A 219 -20.17 -6.04 -25.19
CA TRP A 219 -19.05 -5.52 -24.37
C TRP A 219 -19.46 -5.12 -22.95
N LYS A 220 -20.29 -5.93 -22.33
CA LYS A 220 -20.81 -5.66 -21.00
C LYS A 220 -19.86 -6.19 -19.91
N LEU A 221 -19.28 -5.28 -19.16
CA LEU A 221 -18.37 -5.55 -18.04
C LEU A 221 -18.91 -4.94 -16.75
N TYR A 222 -18.61 -5.58 -15.64
CA TYR A 222 -19.08 -5.17 -14.33
C TYR A 222 -17.94 -4.84 -13.38
N PRO A 223 -18.16 -3.94 -12.39
CA PRO A 223 -17.19 -3.69 -11.35
C PRO A 223 -16.78 -5.00 -10.64
N GLY A 224 -15.48 -5.24 -10.56
CA GLY A 224 -14.91 -6.45 -9.96
C GLY A 224 -14.61 -7.57 -10.95
N ASP A 225 -15.00 -7.46 -12.21
CA ASP A 225 -14.53 -8.37 -13.25
C ASP A 225 -13.02 -8.27 -13.38
N ILE A 226 -12.37 -9.37 -13.73
CA ILE A 226 -10.92 -9.45 -13.89
C ILE A 226 -10.62 -9.79 -15.36
N GLY A 227 -9.93 -8.86 -16.02
CA GLY A 227 -9.40 -9.08 -17.35
C GLY A 227 -7.98 -9.63 -17.29
N TYR A 228 -7.62 -10.49 -18.25
CA TYR A 228 -6.28 -11.06 -18.33
C TYR A 228 -5.92 -11.51 -19.74
N ASN A 229 -4.63 -11.52 -20.00
CA ASN A 229 -4.00 -12.17 -21.14
C ASN A 229 -2.63 -12.71 -20.70
N ASP A 230 -1.84 -13.25 -21.62
CA ASP A 230 -0.54 -13.88 -21.29
C ASP A 230 0.48 -12.89 -20.69
N GLY A 231 0.33 -11.59 -20.94
CA GLY A 231 1.28 -10.57 -20.51
C GLY A 231 0.80 -9.67 -19.38
N HIS A 232 -0.52 -9.62 -19.13
CA HIS A 232 -1.09 -8.64 -18.20
C HIS A 232 -2.40 -9.08 -17.57
N THR A 233 -2.73 -8.48 -16.43
CA THR A 233 -4.03 -8.65 -15.77
C THR A 233 -4.46 -7.38 -15.05
N TRP A 234 -5.76 -7.15 -14.97
CA TRP A 234 -6.36 -5.95 -14.42
C TRP A 234 -7.73 -6.23 -13.78
N MET A 235 -8.24 -5.28 -13.01
CA MET A 235 -9.57 -5.34 -12.41
C MET A 235 -10.45 -4.22 -12.98
N VAL A 236 -11.68 -4.52 -13.30
CA VAL A 236 -12.66 -3.53 -13.75
C VAL A 236 -13.17 -2.73 -12.55
N LEU A 237 -13.00 -1.41 -12.60
CA LEU A 237 -13.57 -0.49 -11.63
C LEU A 237 -14.98 -0.05 -12.03
N GLY A 238 -15.20 0.10 -13.34
CA GLY A 238 -16.49 0.44 -13.89
C GLY A 238 -16.46 0.61 -15.41
N GLN A 239 -17.61 0.51 -16.04
CA GLN A 239 -17.78 0.72 -17.47
C GLN A 239 -18.53 2.03 -17.73
N CYS A 240 -18.07 2.79 -18.71
CA CYS A 240 -18.65 4.06 -19.15
C CYS A 240 -19.75 3.87 -20.21
N ALA A 241 -20.51 4.92 -20.50
CA ALA A 241 -21.61 4.88 -21.46
C ALA A 241 -21.12 4.61 -22.90
N ASP A 242 -19.90 5.04 -23.24
CA ASP A 242 -19.24 4.76 -24.51
C ASP A 242 -18.61 3.35 -24.57
N LYS A 243 -18.88 2.50 -23.57
CA LYS A 243 -18.37 1.15 -23.37
C LYS A 243 -16.87 1.06 -23.07
N SER A 244 -16.17 2.17 -22.96
CA SER A 244 -14.82 2.17 -22.39
C SER A 244 -14.84 1.78 -20.92
N VAL A 245 -13.71 1.30 -20.38
CA VAL A 245 -13.65 0.69 -19.07
C VAL A 245 -12.58 1.37 -18.22
N VAL A 246 -12.96 1.79 -17.02
CA VAL A 246 -12.01 2.24 -16.01
C VAL A 246 -11.47 1.01 -15.30
N ILE A 247 -10.17 0.87 -15.30
CA ILE A 247 -9.47 -0.31 -14.77
C ILE A 247 -8.48 0.05 -13.67
N LEU A 248 -8.21 -0.93 -12.84
CA LEU A 248 -7.16 -0.93 -11.83
C LEU A 248 -6.12 -1.95 -12.24
N HIS A 249 -4.86 -1.53 -12.39
CA HIS A 249 -3.77 -2.43 -12.72
C HIS A 249 -2.44 -1.96 -12.13
N CYS A 250 -1.41 -2.77 -12.30
CA CYS A 250 -0.05 -2.43 -11.94
C CYS A 250 0.85 -2.59 -13.16
N THR A 251 1.50 -1.51 -13.58
CA THR A 251 2.33 -1.48 -14.79
C THR A 251 3.79 -1.17 -14.48
N PRO A 252 4.74 -1.65 -15.30
CA PRO A 252 6.17 -1.46 -15.09
C PRO A 252 6.61 -0.02 -14.89
N ASN A 253 5.98 0.92 -15.58
CA ASN A 253 6.42 2.32 -15.58
C ASN A 253 5.75 3.19 -14.52
N ALA A 254 4.59 2.78 -14.03
CA ALA A 254 3.77 3.62 -13.18
C ALA A 254 3.37 2.96 -11.84
N GLY A 255 3.56 1.65 -11.69
CA GLY A 255 3.09 0.92 -10.51
C GLY A 255 1.57 0.75 -10.50
N VAL A 256 0.98 0.75 -9.33
CA VAL A 256 -0.47 0.60 -9.18
C VAL A 256 -1.19 1.89 -9.50
N GLN A 257 -2.08 1.82 -10.48
CA GLN A 257 -2.78 3.00 -11.03
C GLN A 257 -4.21 2.69 -11.45
N ILE A 258 -4.95 3.77 -11.70
CA ILE A 258 -6.22 3.76 -12.42
C ILE A 258 -5.92 4.14 -13.87
N SER A 259 -6.41 3.35 -14.81
CA SER A 259 -6.33 3.63 -16.25
C SER A 259 -7.70 3.52 -16.90
N GLY A 260 -7.81 4.01 -18.13
CA GLY A 260 -8.99 3.88 -18.96
C GLY A 260 -8.67 3.16 -20.26
N THR A 261 -9.56 2.31 -20.73
CA THR A 261 -9.42 1.70 -22.05
C THR A 261 -9.92 2.62 -23.15
N PRO A 262 -9.45 2.46 -24.39
CA PRO A 262 -10.19 2.95 -25.55
C PRO A 262 -11.63 2.40 -25.59
N THR A 263 -12.45 2.94 -26.45
CA THR A 263 -13.74 2.33 -26.76
C THR A 263 -13.56 1.01 -27.55
N PRO A 264 -14.55 0.12 -27.61
CA PRO A 264 -14.41 -1.17 -28.31
C PRO A 264 -14.03 -1.07 -29.79
N ASP A 265 -14.27 0.06 -30.43
CA ASP A 265 -13.84 0.35 -31.80
C ASP A 265 -12.42 0.93 -31.89
N GLY A 266 -11.70 1.02 -30.75
CA GLY A 266 -10.33 1.50 -30.68
C GLY A 266 -10.18 3.02 -30.60
N THR A 267 -11.26 3.78 -30.38
CA THR A 267 -11.17 5.24 -30.26
C THR A 267 -10.55 5.66 -28.94
N TYR A 268 -9.45 6.41 -28.98
CA TYR A 268 -8.79 7.03 -27.84
C TYR A 268 -9.51 8.31 -27.40
N GLY A 269 -9.19 8.77 -26.18
CA GLY A 269 -9.87 9.91 -25.57
C GLY A 269 -11.27 9.58 -25.07
N SER A 270 -11.49 8.31 -24.76
CA SER A 270 -12.73 7.76 -24.21
C SER A 270 -13.11 8.40 -22.88
N GLN A 271 -14.34 8.14 -22.44
CA GLN A 271 -14.80 8.58 -21.12
C GLN A 271 -13.96 7.95 -19.99
N ALA A 272 -13.57 6.70 -20.13
CA ALA A 272 -12.75 6.03 -19.13
C ALA A 272 -11.34 6.64 -19.00
N ILE A 273 -10.68 6.97 -20.12
CA ILE A 273 -9.38 7.65 -20.11
C ILE A 273 -9.49 9.00 -19.41
N LYS A 274 -10.48 9.81 -19.75
CA LYS A 274 -10.72 11.13 -19.09
C LYS A 274 -10.98 11.01 -17.58
N LEU A 275 -11.71 9.98 -17.16
CA LEU A 275 -11.93 9.71 -15.75
C LEU A 275 -10.64 9.27 -15.06
N ALA A 276 -9.84 8.41 -15.68
CA ALA A 276 -8.57 7.96 -15.12
C ALA A 276 -7.62 9.15 -14.93
N GLU A 277 -7.47 10.02 -15.92
CA GLU A 277 -6.68 11.26 -15.81
C GLU A 277 -7.15 12.13 -14.63
N LEU A 278 -8.44 12.36 -14.52
CA LEU A 278 -9.03 13.15 -13.44
C LEU A 278 -8.74 12.56 -12.06
N TYR A 279 -8.83 11.23 -11.91
CA TYR A 279 -8.57 10.56 -10.63
C TYR A 279 -7.08 10.52 -10.30
N MET A 280 -6.22 10.22 -11.26
CA MET A 280 -4.78 10.11 -11.05
C MET A 280 -4.10 11.47 -10.85
N ALA A 281 -4.66 12.56 -11.32
CA ALA A 281 -4.15 13.93 -11.10
C ALA A 281 -3.99 14.28 -9.60
N LYS A 282 -4.66 13.56 -8.72
CA LYS A 282 -4.57 13.74 -7.26
C LYS A 282 -3.30 13.16 -6.63
N TYR A 283 -2.61 12.29 -7.36
CA TYR A 283 -1.45 11.58 -6.83
C TYR A 283 -0.15 12.26 -7.26
N PRO A 284 0.87 12.28 -6.38
CA PRO A 284 2.18 12.80 -6.76
C PRO A 284 2.76 12.05 -7.96
N GLY A 285 3.39 12.75 -8.87
CA GLY A 285 3.98 12.16 -10.06
C GLY A 285 2.98 11.71 -11.13
N SER A 286 1.77 12.26 -11.10
CA SER A 286 0.68 11.91 -12.02
C SER A 286 1.05 12.00 -13.51
N SER A 287 2.00 12.85 -13.89
CA SER A 287 2.50 12.96 -15.27
C SER A 287 3.23 11.72 -15.79
N LYS A 288 3.56 10.78 -14.93
CA LYS A 288 4.25 9.53 -15.27
C LYS A 288 3.33 8.33 -15.36
N TYR A 289 2.06 8.47 -14.97
CA TYR A 289 1.11 7.39 -15.08
C TYR A 289 0.69 7.16 -16.51
N ASP A 290 0.51 5.90 -16.84
CA ASP A 290 -0.07 5.49 -18.09
C ASP A 290 -1.60 5.37 -17.91
N TYR A 291 -2.33 6.35 -18.41
CA TYR A 291 -3.77 6.45 -18.20
C TYR A 291 -4.60 5.57 -19.12
N HIS A 292 -3.98 4.96 -20.12
CA HIS A 292 -4.66 4.13 -21.11
C HIS A 292 -3.86 2.87 -21.42
N GLU A 293 -4.53 1.80 -21.69
CA GLU A 293 -3.93 0.62 -22.27
C GLU A 293 -3.57 0.91 -23.73
N SER A 294 -2.30 0.73 -24.08
CA SER A 294 -1.77 1.02 -25.42
C SER A 294 -2.13 -0.03 -26.44
N SER A 295 -2.52 -1.21 -26.03
CA SER A 295 -3.01 -2.29 -26.88
C SER A 295 -4.47 -2.52 -26.56
N GLY A 296 -5.33 -2.05 -27.41
CA GLY A 296 -6.73 -2.43 -27.37
C GLY A 296 -6.85 -3.96 -27.47
N ASN A 297 -7.23 -4.56 -26.39
CA ASN A 297 -7.56 -5.99 -26.33
C ASN A 297 -9.00 -6.14 -25.93
#